data_79c589f3a883ac8861954eeba53feffc
#
_entry.id   79c589f3a883ac8861954eeba53feffc
#
_cell.length_a   1.000
_cell.length_b   1.000
_cell.length_c   1.000
_cell.angle_alpha   90.00
_cell.angle_beta   90.00
_cell.angle_gamma   90.00
#
_symmetry.space_group_name_H-M   'P 1'
#
loop_
_entity.id
_entity.type
_entity.pdbx_description
1 polymer ?
#
loop_
_entity_poly.entity_id
_entity_poly.type
_entity_poly.pdbx_seq_one_letter_code
_entity_poly.pdbx_strand_id
1 'polypeptide(L)'
;KFARGIHNEFIHEMNQYDGEIPDYPIQNQLTNSIRKAAAQNGSRELTHMWSGQSPRLAERMHASMVMDKVISQVEKKLQLI
;
A
#
# COMPACT_ATOMS: atom_id res chain seq x y z
N LYS A 1 -3.09 7.17 -14.86
CA LYS A 1 -3.61 6.09 -14.01
C LYS A 1 -2.95 6.19 -12.64
N PHE A 2 -3.77 6.27 -11.60
CA PHE A 2 -3.27 6.44 -10.25
C PHE A 2 -3.08 5.09 -9.57
N ALA A 3 -1.97 4.97 -8.84
CA ALA A 3 -1.70 3.86 -7.94
C ALA A 3 -1.68 4.39 -6.50
N ARG A 4 -2.05 3.57 -5.55
CA ARG A 4 -2.09 3.95 -4.14
C ARG A 4 -1.09 3.13 -3.33
N GLY A 5 -0.46 3.81 -2.39
CA GLY A 5 0.46 3.19 -1.47
C GLY A 5 0.23 3.68 -0.06
N ILE A 6 0.66 2.88 0.91
CA ILE A 6 0.64 3.27 2.31
C ILE A 6 1.75 4.29 2.53
N HIS A 7 1.43 5.41 3.18
CA HIS A 7 2.38 6.47 3.48
C HIS A 7 3.48 5.95 4.40
N ASN A 8 4.73 6.16 3.98
CA ASN A 8 5.91 5.78 4.76
C ASN A 8 6.99 6.85 4.64
N GLU A 9 8.15 6.61 5.23
CA GLU A 9 9.25 7.57 5.21
C GLU A 9 9.72 7.88 3.79
N PHE A 10 9.75 6.89 2.91
CA PHE A 10 10.13 7.10 1.50
C PHE A 10 9.21 8.12 0.83
N ILE A 11 7.89 7.97 1.00
CA ILE A 11 6.91 8.89 0.43
C ILE A 11 7.06 10.28 1.06
N HIS A 12 7.26 10.34 2.38
CA HIS A 12 7.45 11.60 3.10
C HIS A 12 8.66 12.37 2.55
N GLU A 13 9.80 11.71 2.40
CA GLU A 13 11.02 12.32 1.88
C GLU A 13 10.86 12.75 0.42
N MET A 14 10.25 11.91 -0.42
CA MET A 14 10.04 12.23 -1.84
C MET A 14 9.08 13.41 -2.03
N ASN A 15 8.08 13.56 -1.16
CA ASN A 15 7.15 14.69 -1.22
C ASN A 15 7.81 16.02 -0.90
N GLN A 16 8.93 16.01 -0.18
CA GLN A 16 9.70 17.21 0.14
C GLN A 16 10.71 17.59 -0.95
N TYR A 17 10.93 16.69 -1.90
CA TYR A 17 11.86 16.92 -2.99
C TYR A 17 11.22 17.84 -4.04
N ASP A 18 11.89 18.96 -4.35
CA ASP A 18 11.40 19.97 -5.29
C ASP A 18 12.10 19.95 -6.64
N GLY A 19 12.99 18.98 -6.87
CA GLY A 19 13.66 18.78 -8.14
C GLY A 19 12.84 17.96 -9.13
N GLU A 20 13.41 17.73 -10.30
CA GLU A 20 12.78 16.89 -11.31
C GLU A 20 12.89 15.42 -10.93
N ILE A 21 11.78 14.69 -11.10
CA ILE A 21 11.74 13.26 -10.91
C ILE A 21 11.58 12.62 -12.30
N PRO A 22 12.50 11.72 -12.70
CA PRO A 22 12.38 11.02 -13.98
C PRO A 22 11.09 10.22 -14.09
N ASP A 23 10.58 10.08 -15.31
CA ASP A 23 9.39 9.28 -15.57
C ASP A 23 9.64 7.79 -15.31
N TYR A 24 8.57 7.08 -15.02
CA TYR A 24 8.61 5.63 -14.95
C TYR A 24 9.03 5.05 -16.32
N PRO A 25 9.92 4.05 -16.41
CA PRO A 25 10.46 3.26 -15.30
C PRO A 25 11.82 3.73 -14.74
N ILE A 26 12.34 4.87 -15.20
CA ILE A 26 13.68 5.36 -14.83
C ILE A 26 13.76 5.63 -13.33
N GLN A 27 12.80 6.35 -12.78
CA GLN A 27 12.75 6.64 -11.35
C GLN A 27 12.71 5.36 -10.52
N ASN A 28 11.94 4.37 -10.97
CA ASN A 28 11.84 3.09 -10.29
C ASN A 28 13.19 2.35 -10.25
N GLN A 29 13.95 2.41 -11.35
CA GLN A 29 15.28 1.79 -11.43
C GLN A 29 16.29 2.50 -10.54
N LEU A 30 16.26 3.83 -10.50
CA LEU A 30 17.17 4.63 -9.68
C LEU A 30 17.01 4.34 -8.19
N THR A 31 15.81 4.07 -7.73
CA THR A 31 15.52 3.81 -6.31
C THR A 31 15.54 2.33 -5.95
N ASN A 32 15.81 1.45 -6.92
CA ASN A 32 15.75 0.01 -6.70
C ASN A 32 16.71 -0.48 -5.62
N SER A 33 17.94 0.03 -5.59
CA SER A 33 18.95 -0.37 -4.59
C SER A 33 18.50 -0.02 -3.18
N ILE A 34 17.83 1.12 -3.00
CA ILE A 34 17.30 1.55 -1.70
C ILE A 34 16.22 0.57 -1.23
N ARG A 35 15.26 0.26 -2.10
CA ARG A 35 14.18 -0.67 -1.77
C ARG A 35 14.68 -2.08 -1.50
N LYS A 36 15.67 -2.54 -2.28
CA LYS A 36 16.27 -3.86 -2.09
C LYS A 36 16.97 -3.96 -0.74
N ALA A 37 17.76 -2.95 -0.38
CA ALA A 37 18.42 -2.89 0.92
C ALA A 37 17.39 -2.84 2.06
N ALA A 38 16.34 -2.05 1.91
CA ALA A 38 15.26 -1.95 2.90
C ALA A 38 14.58 -3.30 3.12
N ALA A 39 14.27 -4.03 2.04
CA ALA A 39 13.64 -5.35 2.14
C ALA A 39 14.55 -6.36 2.84
N GLN A 40 15.85 -6.34 2.55
CA GLN A 40 16.83 -7.20 3.20
C GLN A 40 16.96 -6.94 4.70
N ASN A 41 16.72 -5.69 5.13
CA ASN A 41 16.79 -5.29 6.53
C ASN A 41 15.42 -5.28 7.22
N GLY A 42 14.38 -5.74 6.54
CA GLY A 42 13.04 -5.79 7.10
C GLY A 42 12.39 -4.43 7.31
N SER A 43 12.87 -3.39 6.64
CA SER A 43 12.32 -2.04 6.77
C SER A 43 11.12 -1.85 5.84
N ARG A 44 10.02 -1.35 6.39
CA ARG A 44 8.82 -0.96 5.64
C ARG A 44 8.86 0.51 5.21
N GLU A 45 9.75 1.29 5.79
CA GLU A 45 9.79 2.74 5.64
C GLU A 45 10.39 3.19 4.31
N LEU A 46 11.26 2.39 3.71
CA LEU A 46 11.98 2.74 2.49
C LEU A 46 11.67 1.79 1.33
N THR A 47 10.53 1.14 1.35
CA THR A 47 10.10 0.22 0.30
C THR A 47 8.70 0.58 -0.22
N HIS A 48 8.26 -0.11 -1.28
CA HIS A 48 6.90 0.05 -1.79
C HIS A 48 5.91 -0.66 -0.89
N MET A 49 4.83 0.03 -0.56
CA MET A 49 3.72 -0.52 0.23
C MET A 49 2.43 -0.29 -0.55
N TRP A 50 2.24 -1.05 -1.61
CA TRP A 50 1.06 -0.95 -2.45
C TRP A 50 -0.21 -1.26 -1.67
N SER A 51 -1.28 -0.54 -1.96
CA SER A 51 -2.55 -0.74 -1.30
C SER A 51 -3.72 -0.62 -2.27
N GLY A 52 -4.87 -1.17 -1.86
CA GLY A 52 -6.13 -0.92 -2.55
C GLY A 52 -6.71 0.44 -2.19
N GLN A 53 -7.97 0.65 -2.52
CA GLN A 53 -8.64 1.93 -2.30
C GLN A 53 -9.05 2.18 -0.85
N SER A 54 -9.19 1.12 -0.05
CA SER A 54 -9.71 1.22 1.32
C SER A 54 -8.84 0.47 2.32
N PRO A 55 -7.52 0.78 2.40
CA PRO A 55 -6.62 0.05 3.31
C PRO A 55 -7.02 0.20 4.78
N ARG A 56 -7.70 1.29 5.14
CA ARG A 56 -8.15 1.54 6.52
C ARG A 56 -9.20 0.55 7.00
N LEU A 57 -9.87 -0.16 6.08
CA LEU A 57 -10.88 -1.17 6.42
C LEU A 57 -10.27 -2.54 6.67
N ALA A 58 -8.96 -2.70 6.41
CA ALA A 58 -8.26 -3.96 6.67
C ALA A 58 -8.16 -4.20 8.18
N GLU A 59 -8.40 -5.45 8.57
CA GLU A 59 -8.31 -5.87 9.98
C GLU A 59 -7.40 -7.09 10.11
N ARG A 60 -6.72 -7.17 11.24
CA ARG A 60 -5.86 -8.31 11.53
C ARG A 60 -6.68 -9.42 12.16
N MET A 61 -7.03 -10.44 11.37
CA MET A 61 -7.79 -11.59 11.84
C MET A 61 -7.53 -12.81 10.95
N HIS A 62 -7.96 -13.98 11.40
CA HIS A 62 -7.86 -15.20 10.58
C HIS A 62 -8.69 -15.06 9.31
N ALA A 63 -8.23 -15.69 8.22
CA ALA A 63 -8.90 -15.63 6.93
C ALA A 63 -10.35 -16.10 6.99
N SER A 64 -10.64 -17.14 7.75
CA SER A 64 -12.01 -17.65 7.93
C SER A 64 -12.91 -16.58 8.55
N MET A 65 -12.42 -15.82 9.51
CA MET A 65 -13.18 -14.74 10.16
C MET A 65 -13.43 -13.58 9.20
N VAL A 66 -12.45 -13.27 8.33
CA VAL A 66 -12.62 -12.25 7.30
C VAL A 66 -13.75 -12.66 6.35
N MET A 67 -13.75 -13.91 5.91
CA MET A 67 -14.79 -14.44 5.01
C MET A 67 -16.17 -14.42 5.67
N ASP A 68 -16.27 -14.86 6.91
CA ASP A 68 -17.53 -14.83 7.67
C ASP A 68 -18.07 -13.42 7.81
N LYS A 69 -17.19 -12.46 8.10
CA LYS A 69 -17.55 -11.05 8.22
C LYS A 69 -18.06 -10.49 6.90
N VAL A 70 -17.38 -10.77 5.80
CA VAL A 70 -17.79 -10.31 4.46
C VAL A 70 -19.16 -10.90 4.09
N ILE A 71 -19.35 -12.19 4.29
CA ILE A 71 -20.63 -12.86 3.99
C ILE A 71 -21.75 -12.25 4.81
N SER A 72 -21.53 -12.06 6.12
CA SER A 72 -22.52 -11.46 7.02
C SER A 72 -22.90 -10.05 6.60
N GLN A 73 -21.90 -9.24 6.21
CA GLN A 73 -22.14 -7.86 5.76
C GLN A 73 -22.91 -7.82 4.43
N VAL A 74 -22.60 -8.72 3.51
CA VAL A 74 -23.31 -8.83 2.22
C VAL A 74 -24.77 -9.20 2.45
N GLU A 75 -25.04 -10.22 3.27
CA GLU A 75 -26.40 -10.63 3.60
C GLU A 75 -27.21 -9.50 4.23
N LYS A 76 -26.59 -8.77 5.15
CA LYS A 76 -27.23 -7.63 5.81
C LYS A 76 -27.58 -6.53 4.82
N LYS A 77 -26.68 -6.24 3.88
CA LYS A 77 -26.93 -5.22 2.84
C LYS A 77 -28.03 -5.65 1.89
N LEU A 78 -28.09 -6.92 1.53
CA LEU A 78 -29.15 -7.44 0.65
C LEU A 78 -30.53 -7.37 1.30
N GLN A 79 -30.61 -7.55 2.61
CA GLN A 79 -31.88 -7.42 3.36
C GLN A 79 -32.41 -5.97 3.39
N LEU A 80 -31.52 -4.99 3.20
CA LEU A 80 -31.89 -3.58 3.19
C LEU A 80 -32.41 -3.09 1.83
N ILE A 81 -32.27 -3.91 0.80
CA ILE A 81 -32.79 -3.62 -0.54
C ILE A 81 -34.20 -4.16 -0.69
#